data_8ee9678be3c800c4a3dc3ac9dc7824d9
#
_entry.id   8ee9678be3c800c4a3dc3ac9dc7824d9
#
_cell.length_a   1.000
_cell.length_b   1.000
_cell.length_c   1.000
_cell.angle_alpha   90.00
_cell.angle_beta   90.00
_cell.angle_gamma   90.00
#
_symmetry.space_group_name_H-M   'P 1'
#
loop_
_entity.id
_entity.type
_entity.pdbx_description
1 polymer ?
#
loop_
_entity_poly.entity_id
_entity_poly.type
_entity_poly.pdbx_seq_one_letter_code
_entity_poly.pdbx_strand_id
1 'polypeptide(L)'
;FGAGQLVDAIGTSKGTGFTGVVKRHGFAIKKRTHGTHEFFRHGGSIGAGADPGKVIKGMKMAGQNGNVRTTTQNLEVVRVDTERNLLFVRGAVPGHKNGIVKIRTAVKHGDQGLGTPPGQAAEAAPEEAAE
;
A
#
# COMPACT_ATOMS: atom_id res chain seq x y z
N PHE A 1 -12.66 13.41 -9.98
CA PHE A 1 -12.94 12.12 -9.38
C PHE A 1 -14.42 12.03 -9.03
N GLY A 2 -15.01 10.83 -9.20
CA GLY A 2 -16.40 10.54 -8.87
C GLY A 2 -16.53 9.47 -7.77
N ALA A 3 -17.70 9.41 -7.11
CA ALA A 3 -17.98 8.34 -6.16
C ALA A 3 -18.00 6.98 -6.89
N GLY A 4 -17.49 5.93 -6.27
CA GLY A 4 -17.34 4.59 -6.87
C GLY A 4 -16.11 4.43 -7.78
N GLN A 5 -15.41 5.50 -8.13
CA GLN A 5 -14.20 5.45 -8.95
C GLN A 5 -13.05 4.79 -8.19
N LEU A 6 -12.25 3.97 -8.91
CA LEU A 6 -11.02 3.40 -8.36
C LEU A 6 -9.84 4.34 -8.61
N VAL A 7 -9.05 4.56 -7.58
CA VAL A 7 -7.88 5.45 -7.60
C VAL A 7 -6.65 4.78 -7.02
N ASP A 8 -5.48 5.24 -7.47
CA ASP A 8 -4.18 4.88 -6.89
C ASP A 8 -3.67 6.04 -6.04
N ALA A 9 -3.34 5.77 -4.79
CA ALA A 9 -2.73 6.74 -3.87
C ALA A 9 -1.22 6.54 -3.79
N ILE A 10 -0.46 7.59 -4.09
CA ILE A 10 1.00 7.58 -4.09
C ILE A 10 1.48 8.54 -3.01
N GLY A 11 2.21 8.03 -2.04
CA GLY A 11 2.75 8.83 -0.95
C GLY A 11 4.08 8.28 -0.43
N THR A 12 4.66 8.97 0.54
CA THR A 12 5.86 8.51 1.25
C THR A 12 5.44 7.80 2.52
N SER A 13 5.82 6.54 2.65
CA SER A 13 5.49 5.72 3.83
C SER A 13 6.12 6.29 5.11
N LYS A 14 5.53 5.97 6.27
CA LYS A 14 6.12 6.34 7.56
C LYS A 14 7.51 5.73 7.72
N GLY A 15 8.50 6.54 8.10
CA GLY A 15 9.85 6.09 8.39
C GLY A 15 9.92 5.44 9.78
N THR A 16 10.65 4.34 9.89
CA THR A 16 10.94 3.66 11.17
C THR A 16 12.43 3.62 11.50
N GLY A 17 13.25 4.31 10.71
CA GLY A 17 14.69 4.38 10.88
C GLY A 17 15.39 3.06 10.54
N PHE A 18 16.57 2.86 11.06
CA PHE A 18 17.35 1.63 10.89
C PHE A 18 16.70 0.50 11.70
N THR A 19 16.31 -0.59 11.04
CA THR A 19 15.67 -1.74 11.68
C THR A 19 16.37 -3.04 11.35
N GLY A 20 16.33 -3.98 12.31
CA GLY A 20 16.85 -5.33 12.12
C GLY A 20 15.99 -6.17 11.17
N VAL A 21 16.54 -7.29 10.73
CA VAL A 21 15.95 -8.20 9.73
C VAL A 21 14.59 -8.77 10.15
N VAL A 22 14.36 -8.97 11.43
CA VAL A 22 13.07 -9.46 11.96
C VAL A 22 11.95 -8.44 11.68
N LYS A 23 12.16 -7.16 12.03
CA LYS A 23 11.16 -6.12 11.82
C LYS A 23 11.04 -5.71 10.35
N ARG A 24 12.20 -5.61 9.65
CA ARG A 24 12.25 -5.11 8.27
C ARG A 24 11.72 -6.12 7.25
N HIS A 25 12.02 -7.41 7.45
CA HIS A 25 11.74 -8.47 6.47
C HIS A 25 10.90 -9.63 7.01
N GLY A 26 10.48 -9.60 8.28
CA GLY A 26 9.67 -10.65 8.87
C GLY A 26 10.42 -11.96 9.09
N PHE A 27 11.73 -11.91 9.36
CA PHE A 27 12.52 -13.11 9.61
C PHE A 27 12.05 -13.83 10.88
N ALA A 28 12.03 -15.16 10.84
CA ALA A 28 11.71 -15.98 11.99
C ALA A 28 12.73 -15.78 13.12
N ILE A 29 12.21 -15.69 14.34
CA ILE A 29 13.03 -15.61 15.55
C ILE A 29 13.35 -17.04 15.98
N LYS A 30 14.64 -17.32 16.25
CA LYS A 30 15.08 -18.59 16.81
C LYS A 30 14.61 -18.73 18.26
N LYS A 31 14.54 -19.97 18.76
CA LYS A 31 14.25 -20.25 20.18
C LYS A 31 15.30 -19.55 21.05
N ARG A 32 14.86 -19.02 22.20
CA ARG A 32 15.76 -18.31 23.16
C ARG A 32 16.54 -19.27 24.09
N THR A 33 16.28 -20.57 23.96
CA THR A 33 16.84 -21.64 24.81
C THR A 33 17.73 -22.56 23.98
N HIS A 34 18.34 -23.59 24.62
CA HIS A 34 19.18 -24.60 23.97
C HIS A 34 20.40 -24.03 23.24
N GLY A 35 21.10 -23.09 23.89
CA GLY A 35 22.37 -22.59 23.40
C GLY A 35 22.31 -21.56 22.26
N THR A 36 21.15 -20.98 21.98
CA THR A 36 21.02 -19.95 20.94
C THR A 36 21.72 -18.63 21.31
N HIS A 37 21.84 -18.33 22.61
CA HIS A 37 22.43 -17.09 23.14
C HIS A 37 21.89 -15.84 22.45
N GLU A 38 22.76 -14.91 22.02
CA GLU A 38 22.40 -13.62 21.40
C GLU A 38 22.01 -13.72 19.92
N PHE A 39 22.16 -14.88 19.26
CA PHE A 39 21.90 -15.07 17.84
C PHE A 39 20.40 -15.22 17.46
N PHE A 40 19.49 -15.16 18.41
CA PHE A 40 18.07 -15.43 18.17
C PHE A 40 17.38 -14.44 17.23
N ARG A 41 17.92 -13.23 17.06
CA ARG A 41 17.36 -12.21 16.15
C ARG A 41 18.25 -11.91 14.93
N HIS A 42 19.24 -12.74 14.64
CA HIS A 42 20.17 -12.55 13.53
C HIS A 42 19.58 -13.02 12.20
N GLY A 43 20.14 -12.51 11.10
CA GLY A 43 19.68 -12.81 9.74
C GLY A 43 20.14 -14.18 9.19
N GLY A 44 21.05 -14.88 9.90
CA GLY A 44 21.63 -16.12 9.42
C GLY A 44 22.73 -15.94 8.38
N SER A 45 22.93 -16.93 7.53
CA SER A 45 23.94 -16.90 6.47
C SER A 45 23.60 -15.85 5.40
N ILE A 46 24.64 -15.24 4.84
CA ILE A 46 24.53 -14.24 3.76
C ILE A 46 25.02 -14.76 2.40
N GLY A 47 25.51 -16.00 2.34
CA GLY A 47 26.03 -16.59 1.09
C GLY A 47 26.51 -18.02 1.27
N ALA A 48 27.02 -18.60 0.17
CA ALA A 48 27.44 -19.99 0.09
C ALA A 48 28.95 -20.21 0.36
N GLY A 49 29.75 -19.15 0.51
CA GLY A 49 31.19 -19.25 0.75
C GLY A 49 32.05 -18.88 -0.48
N ALA A 50 33.11 -19.67 -0.73
CA ALA A 50 34.10 -19.38 -1.78
C ALA A 50 33.53 -19.33 -3.19
N ASP A 51 32.50 -20.13 -3.47
CA ASP A 51 31.72 -20.09 -4.72
C ASP A 51 30.26 -19.74 -4.39
N PRO A 52 29.75 -18.59 -4.86
CA PRO A 52 30.25 -17.61 -5.84
C PRO A 52 31.20 -16.54 -5.26
N GLY A 53 31.65 -16.61 -4.01
CA GLY A 53 32.58 -15.66 -3.37
C GLY A 53 32.05 -14.23 -3.21
N LYS A 54 30.75 -14.03 -3.35
CA LYS A 54 30.09 -12.72 -3.24
C LYS A 54 28.70 -12.85 -2.60
N VAL A 55 28.25 -11.77 -1.99
CA VAL A 55 26.86 -11.65 -1.53
C VAL A 55 25.99 -11.22 -2.71
N ILE A 56 24.90 -11.92 -2.95
CA ILE A 56 23.99 -11.64 -4.07
C ILE A 56 23.24 -10.32 -3.80
N LYS A 57 23.09 -9.49 -4.84
CA LYS A 57 22.32 -8.25 -4.77
C LYS A 57 20.88 -8.54 -4.35
N GLY A 58 20.32 -7.67 -3.50
CA GLY A 58 18.96 -7.84 -2.96
C GLY A 58 18.87 -8.75 -1.73
N MET A 59 20.00 -9.25 -1.19
CA MET A 59 20.00 -9.99 0.07
C MET A 59 19.34 -9.16 1.18
N LYS A 60 18.39 -9.80 1.89
CA LYS A 60 17.61 -9.14 2.95
C LYS A 60 18.47 -8.95 4.20
N MET A 61 18.87 -7.71 4.46
CA MET A 61 19.72 -7.31 5.60
C MET A 61 19.03 -6.20 6.41
N ALA A 62 19.56 -5.92 7.59
CA ALA A 62 19.19 -4.76 8.38
C ALA A 62 19.44 -3.47 7.59
N GLY A 63 18.66 -2.43 7.85
CA GLY A 63 18.81 -1.14 7.18
C GLY A 63 17.61 -0.23 7.39
N GLN A 64 17.57 0.87 6.64
CA GLN A 64 16.46 1.82 6.66
C GLN A 64 15.14 1.13 6.29
N ASN A 65 14.12 1.36 7.11
CA ASN A 65 12.77 0.86 6.88
C ASN A 65 11.78 2.03 6.84
N GLY A 66 10.91 2.00 5.83
CA GLY A 66 9.98 3.10 5.57
C GLY A 66 10.67 4.34 4.98
N ASN A 67 9.95 5.47 4.96
CA ASN A 67 10.35 6.71 4.28
C ASN A 67 10.68 6.50 2.79
N VAL A 68 9.90 5.63 2.15
CA VAL A 68 10.01 5.30 0.73
C VAL A 68 8.71 5.60 0.02
N ARG A 69 8.79 5.90 -1.27
CA ARG A 69 7.61 6.07 -2.12
C ARG A 69 6.84 4.75 -2.18
N THR A 70 5.58 4.80 -1.80
CA THR A 70 4.66 3.66 -1.80
C THR A 70 3.41 4.02 -2.57
N THR A 71 2.93 3.10 -3.39
CA THR A 71 1.67 3.24 -4.12
C THR A 71 0.69 2.20 -3.62
N THR A 72 -0.45 2.64 -3.11
CA THR A 72 -1.59 1.77 -2.82
C THR A 72 -2.56 1.86 -3.99
N GLN A 73 -2.78 0.74 -4.66
CA GLN A 73 -3.59 0.66 -5.88
C GLN A 73 -5.04 0.29 -5.56
N ASN A 74 -5.95 0.70 -6.46
CA ASN A 74 -7.36 0.29 -6.46
C ASN A 74 -8.11 0.65 -5.18
N LEU A 75 -7.92 1.86 -4.67
CA LEU A 75 -8.72 2.40 -3.59
C LEU A 75 -10.03 2.96 -4.15
N GLU A 76 -11.13 2.66 -3.50
CA GLU A 76 -12.46 3.13 -3.87
C GLU A 76 -12.70 4.53 -3.32
N VAL A 77 -13.16 5.45 -4.17
CA VAL A 77 -13.65 6.77 -3.77
C VAL A 77 -15.08 6.63 -3.28
N VAL A 78 -15.32 6.84 -1.99
CA VAL A 78 -16.65 6.71 -1.38
C VAL A 78 -17.48 7.95 -1.64
N ARG A 79 -16.88 9.14 -1.48
CA ARG A 79 -17.56 10.43 -1.59
C ARG A 79 -16.57 11.51 -1.99
N VAL A 80 -17.04 12.46 -2.76
CA VAL A 80 -16.34 13.71 -3.10
C VAL A 80 -17.16 14.89 -2.57
N ASP A 81 -16.53 15.78 -1.82
CA ASP A 81 -17.10 17.02 -1.34
C ASP A 81 -16.37 18.18 -2.01
N THR A 82 -16.98 18.78 -3.00
CA THR A 82 -16.39 19.86 -3.80
C THR A 82 -16.34 21.20 -3.07
N GLU A 83 -17.27 21.44 -2.13
CA GLU A 83 -17.32 22.68 -1.37
C GLU A 83 -16.13 22.79 -0.40
N ARG A 84 -15.75 21.67 0.22
CA ARG A 84 -14.66 21.59 1.18
C ARG A 84 -13.37 21.07 0.59
N ASN A 85 -13.32 20.73 -0.70
CA ASN A 85 -12.21 20.08 -1.38
C ASN A 85 -11.75 18.80 -0.68
N LEU A 86 -12.71 17.93 -0.27
CA LEU A 86 -12.43 16.69 0.43
C LEU A 86 -12.73 15.48 -0.47
N LEU A 87 -11.81 14.52 -0.46
CA LEU A 87 -11.95 13.22 -1.11
C LEU A 87 -11.93 12.13 -0.05
N PHE A 88 -13.02 11.37 0.04
CA PHE A 88 -13.14 10.24 0.97
C PHE A 88 -12.79 8.94 0.25
N VAL A 89 -11.72 8.29 0.69
CA VAL A 89 -11.20 7.07 0.07
C VAL A 89 -11.26 5.92 1.07
N ARG A 90 -11.75 4.77 0.61
CA ARG A 90 -11.83 3.55 1.41
C ARG A 90 -10.52 2.78 1.33
N GLY A 91 -9.84 2.63 2.45
CA GLY A 91 -8.61 1.83 2.56
C GLY A 91 -7.43 2.59 3.17
N ALA A 92 -6.25 1.99 3.05
CA ALA A 92 -5.02 2.54 3.64
C ALA A 92 -4.33 3.50 2.67
N VAL A 93 -4.13 4.73 3.10
CA VAL A 93 -3.36 5.74 2.36
C VAL A 93 -1.93 5.78 2.90
N PRO A 94 -0.89 5.77 2.04
CA PRO A 94 0.49 5.75 2.49
C PRO A 94 0.90 7.09 3.12
N GLY A 95 1.64 7.03 4.22
CA GLY A 95 2.24 8.18 4.86
C GLY A 95 1.70 8.50 6.25
N HIS A 96 2.13 9.64 6.77
CA HIS A 96 1.69 10.17 8.07
C HIS A 96 0.48 11.08 7.91
N LYS A 97 -0.18 11.39 9.02
CA LYS A 97 -1.26 12.39 9.06
C LYS A 97 -0.73 13.73 8.55
N ASN A 98 -1.50 14.40 7.69
CA ASN A 98 -1.14 15.65 7.01
C ASN A 98 0.04 15.50 6.01
N GLY A 99 0.35 14.28 5.56
CA GLY A 99 1.33 14.06 4.50
C GLY A 99 0.77 14.37 3.11
N ILE A 100 1.65 14.70 2.18
CA ILE A 100 1.29 14.95 0.79
C ILE A 100 1.10 13.61 0.08
N VAL A 101 -0.05 13.44 -0.58
CA VAL A 101 -0.41 12.24 -1.34
C VAL A 101 -0.84 12.66 -2.74
N LYS A 102 -0.29 12.01 -3.75
CA LYS A 102 -0.76 12.15 -5.13
C LYS A 102 -1.82 11.09 -5.41
N ILE A 103 -2.98 11.51 -5.91
CA ILE A 103 -4.06 10.61 -6.30
C ILE A 103 -4.19 10.66 -7.82
N ARG A 104 -4.30 9.49 -8.45
CA ARG A 104 -4.57 9.34 -9.87
C ARG A 104 -5.61 8.25 -10.10
N THR A 105 -6.20 8.20 -11.28
CA THR A 105 -7.06 7.08 -11.70
C THR A 105 -6.29 5.75 -11.62
N ALA A 106 -6.98 4.67 -11.26
CA ALA A 106 -6.36 3.36 -11.11
C ALA A 106 -5.80 2.84 -12.44
N VAL A 107 -4.51 2.53 -12.49
CA VAL A 107 -3.84 2.05 -13.71
C VAL A 107 -4.35 0.67 -14.14
N LYS A 108 -4.68 -0.21 -13.19
CA LYS A 108 -5.12 -1.57 -13.47
C LYS A 108 -6.56 -1.69 -13.96
N HIS A 109 -7.41 -0.77 -13.56
CA HIS A 109 -8.84 -0.80 -13.89
C HIS A 109 -9.26 0.33 -14.85
N GLY A 110 -8.35 1.24 -15.21
CA GLY A 110 -8.61 2.36 -16.10
C GLY A 110 -9.85 3.16 -15.67
N ASP A 111 -10.60 3.63 -16.66
CA ASP A 111 -11.84 4.39 -16.42
C ASP A 111 -13.05 3.50 -16.11
N GLN A 112 -12.89 2.17 -15.98
CA GLN A 112 -13.99 1.24 -15.70
C GLN A 112 -14.57 1.37 -14.28
N GLY A 113 -14.03 2.26 -13.47
CA GLY A 113 -14.52 2.58 -12.13
C GLY A 113 -15.44 3.78 -12.04
N LEU A 114 -15.97 4.29 -13.14
CA LEU A 114 -17.10 5.21 -13.12
C LEU A 114 -18.39 4.41 -12.90
N GLY A 115 -18.47 3.75 -11.73
CA GLY A 115 -19.75 3.24 -11.24
C GLY A 115 -20.72 4.41 -11.12
N THR A 116 -21.92 4.25 -11.66
CA THR A 116 -23.04 5.17 -11.44
C THR A 116 -23.12 5.47 -9.94
N PRO A 117 -23.10 6.75 -9.52
CA PRO A 117 -23.19 7.06 -8.10
C PRO A 117 -24.45 6.44 -7.51
N PRO A 118 -24.39 5.84 -6.31
CA PRO A 118 -25.58 5.32 -5.66
C PRO A 118 -26.52 6.50 -5.37
N GLY A 119 -27.54 6.65 -6.16
CA GLY A 119 -28.52 7.75 -6.11
C GLY A 119 -29.05 8.19 -7.47
N GLN A 120 -28.41 7.83 -8.60
CA GLN A 120 -28.92 8.16 -9.93
C GLN A 120 -29.47 6.95 -10.71
N ALA A 121 -29.58 5.78 -10.09
CA ALA A 121 -30.15 4.60 -10.73
C ALA A 121 -31.69 4.54 -10.64
N ALA A 122 -32.35 5.59 -10.15
CA ALA A 122 -33.82 5.60 -9.95
C ALA A 122 -34.59 6.65 -10.77
N GLU A 123 -33.94 7.38 -11.71
CA GLU A 123 -34.63 8.45 -12.45
C GLU A 123 -34.38 8.38 -13.96
N ALA A 124 -34.52 7.18 -14.53
CA ALA A 124 -34.63 7.01 -15.98
C ALA A 124 -35.43 5.76 -16.31
N ALA A 125 -36.69 5.74 -15.91
CA ALA A 125 -37.73 4.98 -16.60
C ALA A 125 -38.54 5.99 -17.39
N PRO A 126 -38.53 6.00 -18.73
CA PRO A 126 -39.51 6.73 -19.48
C PRO A 126 -40.86 6.01 -19.30
N GLU A 127 -41.80 6.72 -18.75
CA GLU A 127 -43.22 6.42 -18.80
C GLU A 127 -43.64 6.50 -20.26
N GLU A 128 -43.66 5.37 -20.97
CA GLU A 128 -44.21 5.28 -22.30
C GLU A 128 -45.71 5.01 -22.18
N ALA A 129 -46.44 6.04 -22.56
CA ALA A 129 -47.86 6.17 -22.54
C ALA A 129 -48.60 5.03 -23.28
N ALA A 130 -49.67 4.56 -22.64
CA ALA A 130 -50.76 3.83 -23.27
C ALA A 130 -51.53 4.77 -24.20
N GLU A 131 -51.70 4.34 -25.42
CA GLU A 131 -52.88 4.63 -26.26
C GLU A 131 -53.31 3.37 -26.98
#